data_436433435ba6a535e907fc4b622d600d
#
_entry.id   436433435ba6a535e907fc4b622d600d
#
_cell.length_a   1.000
_cell.length_b   1.000
_cell.length_c   1.000
_cell.angle_alpha   90.00
_cell.angle_beta   90.00
_cell.angle_gamma   90.00
#
_symmetry.space_group_name_H-M   'P 1'
#
loop_
_entity.id
_entity.type
_entity.pdbx_description
1 polymer ?
#
loop_
_entity_poly.entity_id
_entity_poly.type
_entity_poly.pdbx_seq_one_letter_code
_entity_poly.pdbx_strand_id
1 'polypeptide(L)'
;MEELAKILSFDEFDKIKANLGSIICTSGGFDPIHFGHISCFQESKKYGDTLVVIVNGDSFLEEKKGKAFMSLEQRCLIVSSIKNVDYVIPFEIKNDSTVIEALERIKPSFFTKGGDRYDEKTIAEWDICKKLNIKIITNVGNEKKETSSSNYLNAWSCVNTITNT
;
A
#
# COMPACT_ATOMS: atom_id res chain seq x y z
N MET A 1 4.40 -12.71 22.47
CA MET A 1 3.49 -12.39 21.35
C MET A 1 4.12 -11.26 20.56
N GLU A 2 4.28 -11.43 19.26
CA GLU A 2 4.66 -10.29 18.41
C GLU A 2 3.52 -9.26 18.47
N GLU A 3 3.84 -8.01 18.74
CA GLU A 3 2.86 -6.92 18.75
C GLU A 3 2.41 -6.65 17.32
N LEU A 4 1.10 -6.54 17.09
CA LEU A 4 0.55 -6.17 15.79
C LEU A 4 0.96 -4.74 15.44
N ALA A 5 1.09 -4.45 14.14
CA ALA A 5 1.32 -3.09 13.67
C ALA A 5 0.21 -2.15 14.14
N LYS A 6 0.59 -0.93 14.51
CA LYS A 6 -0.40 0.07 14.96
C LYS A 6 -1.04 0.75 13.77
N ILE A 7 -2.36 0.83 13.78
CA ILE A 7 -3.13 1.65 12.83
C ILE A 7 -3.25 3.04 13.42
N LEU A 8 -2.70 4.04 12.73
CA LEU A 8 -2.62 5.42 13.21
C LEU A 8 -3.22 6.39 12.20
N SER A 9 -3.86 7.42 12.71
CA SER A 9 -4.12 8.64 11.95
C SER A 9 -2.81 9.38 11.66
N PHE A 10 -2.83 10.31 10.72
CA PHE A 10 -1.67 11.18 10.48
C PHE A 10 -1.26 11.99 11.70
N ASP A 11 -2.22 12.48 12.47
CA ASP A 11 -1.94 13.28 13.67
C ASP A 11 -1.28 12.46 14.79
N GLU A 12 -1.64 11.19 14.92
CA GLU A 12 -0.98 10.26 15.83
C GLU A 12 0.43 9.91 15.34
N PHE A 13 0.58 9.66 14.05
CA PHE A 13 1.87 9.34 13.45
C PHE A 13 2.85 10.51 13.55
N ASP A 14 2.40 11.75 13.36
CA ASP A 14 3.23 12.96 13.49
C ASP A 14 3.88 13.11 14.87
N LYS A 15 3.23 12.59 15.91
CA LYS A 15 3.75 12.65 17.29
C LYS A 15 4.93 11.70 17.54
N ILE A 16 5.05 10.65 16.73
CA ILE A 16 6.05 9.59 16.95
C ILE A 16 7.11 9.52 15.87
N LYS A 17 6.86 10.03 14.67
CA LYS A 17 7.71 9.83 13.48
C LYS A 17 9.18 10.24 13.67
N ALA A 18 9.45 11.24 14.50
CA ALA A 18 10.82 11.70 14.76
C ALA A 18 11.71 10.64 15.43
N ASN A 19 11.11 9.62 16.06
CA ASN A 19 11.80 8.58 16.79
C ASN A 19 11.86 7.23 16.04
N LEU A 20 11.39 7.19 14.79
CA LEU A 20 11.20 5.93 14.04
C LEU A 20 12.40 5.53 13.17
N GLY A 21 13.49 6.32 13.21
CA GLY A 21 14.63 6.07 12.31
C GLY A 21 14.31 6.36 10.85
N SER A 22 14.89 5.55 9.95
CA SER A 22 14.61 5.65 8.52
C SER A 22 13.25 5.02 8.21
N ILE A 23 12.33 5.83 7.65
CA ILE A 23 10.97 5.41 7.33
C ILE A 23 10.91 4.97 5.88
N ILE A 24 10.32 3.80 5.65
CA ILE A 24 9.95 3.29 4.35
C ILE A 24 8.42 3.36 4.23
N CYS A 25 7.90 3.90 3.13
CA CYS A 25 6.49 3.82 2.78
C CYS A 25 6.26 2.89 1.59
N THR A 26 5.17 2.17 1.63
CA THR A 26 4.53 1.57 0.46
C THR A 26 3.04 1.85 0.51
N SER A 27 2.35 1.77 -0.63
CA SER A 27 0.93 2.10 -0.72
C SER A 27 0.16 1.15 -1.61
N GLY A 28 -1.12 1.00 -1.36
CA GLY A 28 -2.00 0.20 -2.20
C GLY A 28 -3.43 0.08 -1.66
N GLY A 29 -4.29 -0.52 -2.47
CA GLY A 29 -5.65 -0.84 -2.07
C GLY A 29 -5.76 -2.11 -1.24
N PHE A 30 -4.92 -3.11 -1.52
CA PHE A 30 -4.90 -4.41 -0.81
C PHE A 30 -6.28 -5.08 -0.75
N ASP A 31 -6.95 -5.18 -1.89
CA ASP A 31 -8.37 -5.53 -1.97
C ASP A 31 -8.70 -6.52 -3.11
N PRO A 32 -8.60 -7.82 -2.89
CA PRO A 32 -8.05 -8.47 -1.72
C PRO A 32 -6.52 -8.40 -1.65
N ILE A 33 -6.00 -8.59 -0.44
CA ILE A 33 -4.58 -8.80 -0.23
C ILE A 33 -4.16 -10.17 -0.79
N HIS A 34 -2.96 -10.25 -1.30
CA HIS A 34 -2.41 -11.50 -1.83
C HIS A 34 -0.90 -11.58 -1.56
N PHE A 35 -0.32 -12.75 -1.89
CA PHE A 35 1.07 -13.06 -1.56
C PHE A 35 2.07 -12.03 -2.13
N GLY A 36 1.80 -11.46 -3.30
CA GLY A 36 2.65 -10.42 -3.89
C GLY A 36 2.76 -9.14 -3.04
N HIS A 37 1.67 -8.78 -2.34
CA HIS A 37 1.71 -7.68 -1.36
C HIS A 37 2.58 -8.05 -0.15
N ILE A 38 2.46 -9.27 0.35
CA ILE A 38 3.26 -9.76 1.49
C ILE A 38 4.75 -9.74 1.14
N SER A 39 5.14 -10.24 -0.03
CA SER A 39 6.51 -10.19 -0.53
C SER A 39 7.03 -8.76 -0.63
N CYS A 40 6.20 -7.83 -1.12
CA CYS A 40 6.54 -6.41 -1.19
C CYS A 40 6.82 -5.83 0.20
N PHE A 41 6.00 -6.13 1.20
CA PHE A 41 6.22 -5.65 2.57
C PHE A 41 7.50 -6.22 3.19
N GLN A 42 7.73 -7.53 3.03
CA GLN A 42 8.92 -8.19 3.55
C GLN A 42 10.21 -7.63 2.95
N GLU A 43 10.21 -7.35 1.66
CA GLU A 43 11.37 -6.78 0.99
C GLU A 43 11.52 -5.28 1.28
N SER A 44 10.43 -4.52 1.29
CA SER A 44 10.44 -3.09 1.65
C SER A 44 11.08 -2.85 3.02
N LYS A 45 10.78 -3.70 3.99
CA LYS A 45 11.33 -3.60 5.35
C LYS A 45 12.87 -3.66 5.40
N LYS A 46 13.51 -4.24 4.41
CA LYS A 46 14.99 -4.35 4.37
C LYS A 46 15.70 -3.01 4.08
N TYR A 47 14.97 -2.00 3.61
CA TYR A 47 15.53 -0.71 3.22
C TYR A 47 15.62 0.31 4.38
N GLY A 48 15.02 0.01 5.54
CA GLY A 48 15.08 0.94 6.67
C GLY A 48 14.52 0.37 7.97
N ASP A 49 14.39 1.25 8.95
CA ASP A 49 14.04 0.86 10.32
C ASP A 49 12.54 0.63 10.52
N THR A 50 11.69 1.43 9.86
CA THR A 50 10.25 1.44 10.07
C THR A 50 9.49 1.38 8.76
N LEU A 51 8.67 0.34 8.58
CA LEU A 51 7.78 0.19 7.43
C LEU A 51 6.39 0.74 7.76
N VAL A 52 5.98 1.74 7.02
CA VAL A 52 4.64 2.34 7.04
C VAL A 52 3.88 1.95 5.78
N VAL A 53 2.73 1.32 5.94
CA VAL A 53 1.85 0.96 4.83
C VAL A 53 0.69 1.92 4.75
N ILE A 54 0.58 2.65 3.64
CA ILE A 54 -0.52 3.55 3.33
C ILE A 54 -1.61 2.73 2.63
N VAL A 55 -2.78 2.59 3.26
CA VAL A 55 -3.91 1.85 2.70
C VAL A 55 -4.88 2.83 2.06
N ASN A 56 -5.02 2.75 0.74
CA ASN A 56 -5.93 3.63 0.00
C ASN A 56 -7.39 3.35 0.35
N GLY A 57 -8.17 4.41 0.48
CA GLY A 57 -9.56 4.37 0.88
C GLY A 57 -10.49 3.69 -0.11
N ASP A 58 -11.76 3.60 0.27
CA ASP A 58 -12.79 2.95 -0.55
C ASP A 58 -13.07 3.77 -1.83
N SER A 59 -13.00 5.11 -1.77
CA SER A 59 -13.15 5.98 -2.96
C SER A 59 -12.12 5.67 -4.05
N PHE A 60 -10.88 5.39 -3.69
CA PHE A 60 -9.84 4.96 -4.64
C PHE A 60 -10.23 3.65 -5.35
N LEU A 61 -10.78 2.70 -4.62
CA LEU A 61 -11.19 1.40 -5.18
C LEU A 61 -12.45 1.51 -6.03
N GLU A 62 -13.38 2.38 -5.65
CA GLU A 62 -14.59 2.68 -6.42
C GLU A 62 -14.23 3.29 -7.78
N GLU A 63 -13.31 4.26 -7.80
CA GLU A 63 -12.81 4.86 -9.03
C GLU A 63 -12.07 3.84 -9.91
N LYS A 64 -11.22 3.01 -9.30
CA LYS A 64 -10.37 2.05 -10.02
C LYS A 64 -11.11 0.85 -10.57
N LYS A 65 -12.10 0.31 -9.87
CA LYS A 65 -12.76 -0.96 -10.19
C LYS A 65 -14.27 -1.04 -9.90
N GLY A 66 -14.90 0.10 -9.60
CA GLY A 66 -16.35 0.22 -9.42
C GLY A 66 -16.84 0.05 -7.98
N LYS A 67 -16.16 -0.74 -7.15
CA LYS A 67 -16.48 -0.93 -5.72
C LYS A 67 -15.30 -1.48 -4.94
N ALA A 68 -15.29 -1.28 -3.64
CA ALA A 68 -14.42 -2.00 -2.72
C ALA A 68 -14.96 -3.41 -2.47
N PHE A 69 -14.06 -4.40 -2.41
CA PHE A 69 -14.39 -5.76 -1.99
C PHE A 69 -14.46 -5.86 -0.46
N MET A 70 -13.49 -5.24 0.22
CA MET A 70 -13.46 -5.08 1.68
C MET A 70 -13.38 -3.61 2.04
N SER A 71 -14.01 -3.22 3.16
CA SER A 71 -13.93 -1.84 3.66
C SER A 71 -12.50 -1.45 4.03
N LEU A 72 -12.20 -0.15 4.05
CA LEU A 72 -10.90 0.38 4.46
C LEU A 72 -10.48 -0.14 5.84
N GLU A 73 -11.40 -0.18 6.79
CA GLU A 73 -11.15 -0.68 8.15
C GLU A 73 -10.68 -2.14 8.13
N GLN A 74 -11.39 -3.03 7.42
CA GLN A 74 -11.04 -4.45 7.31
C GLN A 74 -9.66 -4.63 6.64
N ARG A 75 -9.37 -3.87 5.58
CA ARG A 75 -8.07 -3.93 4.89
C ARG A 75 -6.94 -3.45 5.78
N CYS A 76 -7.14 -2.38 6.55
CA CYS A 76 -6.16 -1.92 7.53
C CYS A 76 -5.87 -2.96 8.62
N LEU A 77 -6.91 -3.63 9.14
CA LEU A 77 -6.75 -4.70 10.14
C LEU A 77 -5.95 -5.88 9.57
N ILE A 78 -6.24 -6.30 8.34
CA ILE A 78 -5.50 -7.39 7.69
C ILE A 78 -4.02 -6.99 7.50
N VAL A 79 -3.77 -5.80 6.97
CA VAL A 79 -2.40 -5.31 6.75
C VAL A 79 -1.62 -5.17 8.06
N SER A 80 -2.28 -4.70 9.13
CA SER A 80 -1.64 -4.56 10.45
C SER A 80 -1.24 -5.89 11.09
N SER A 81 -1.83 -6.98 10.62
CA SER A 81 -1.53 -8.33 11.11
C SER A 81 -0.37 -9.01 10.35
N ILE A 82 0.20 -8.32 9.35
CA ILE A 82 1.26 -8.88 8.53
C ILE A 82 2.62 -8.58 9.18
N LYS A 83 3.41 -9.63 9.32
CA LYS A 83 4.79 -9.53 9.82
C LYS A 83 5.61 -8.52 8.98
N ASN A 84 6.45 -7.76 9.67
CA ASN A 84 7.32 -6.70 9.13
C ASN A 84 6.61 -5.36 8.80
N VAL A 85 5.30 -5.27 8.94
CA VAL A 85 4.59 -3.97 8.93
C VAL A 85 4.66 -3.39 10.34
N ASP A 86 5.12 -2.15 10.48
CA ASP A 86 5.24 -1.48 11.79
C ASP A 86 4.04 -0.55 12.05
N TYR A 87 3.61 0.17 11.01
CA TYR A 87 2.47 1.09 11.09
C TYR A 87 1.61 1.01 9.83
N VAL A 88 0.32 1.23 10.02
CA VAL A 88 -0.67 1.32 8.95
C VAL A 88 -1.35 2.67 9.04
N ILE A 89 -1.41 3.39 7.93
CA ILE A 89 -2.11 4.67 7.82
C ILE A 89 -3.23 4.54 6.82
N PRO A 90 -4.50 4.58 7.26
CA PRO A 90 -5.64 4.69 6.35
C PRO A 90 -5.61 6.04 5.64
N PHE A 91 -5.79 6.02 4.32
CA PHE A 91 -5.73 7.21 3.48
C PHE A 91 -6.94 7.29 2.57
N GLU A 92 -7.97 7.99 3.02
CA GLU A 92 -9.18 8.26 2.24
C GLU A 92 -9.10 9.67 1.66
N ILE A 93 -9.03 9.78 0.34
CA ILE A 93 -9.10 11.04 -0.39
C ILE A 93 -10.02 10.86 -1.59
N LYS A 94 -10.87 11.85 -1.85
CA LYS A 94 -11.77 11.86 -3.01
C LYS A 94 -11.12 12.59 -4.18
N ASN A 95 -11.35 12.07 -5.38
CA ASN A 95 -10.87 12.66 -6.65
C ASN A 95 -9.33 12.71 -6.80
N ASP A 96 -8.61 11.92 -6.03
CA ASP A 96 -7.17 11.72 -6.19
C ASP A 96 -6.83 10.24 -6.00
N SER A 97 -6.25 9.63 -7.02
CA SER A 97 -5.82 8.23 -6.99
C SER A 97 -4.36 8.06 -6.53
N THR A 98 -3.69 9.17 -6.17
CA THR A 98 -2.29 9.16 -5.72
C THR A 98 -2.20 9.20 -4.19
N VAL A 99 -1.02 8.95 -3.67
CA VAL A 99 -0.70 9.12 -2.23
C VAL A 99 0.24 10.30 -1.99
N ILE A 100 0.22 11.29 -2.89
CA ILE A 100 1.10 12.47 -2.81
C ILE A 100 0.97 13.19 -1.47
N GLU A 101 -0.26 13.51 -1.05
CA GLU A 101 -0.50 14.20 0.21
C GLU A 101 0.00 13.39 1.42
N ALA A 102 -0.17 12.07 1.39
CA ALA A 102 0.37 11.19 2.44
C ALA A 102 1.91 11.26 2.49
N LEU A 103 2.58 11.23 1.34
CA LEU A 103 4.03 11.32 1.27
C LEU A 103 4.56 12.68 1.71
N GLU A 104 3.86 13.78 1.38
CA GLU A 104 4.20 15.13 1.84
C GLU A 104 4.15 15.24 3.37
N ARG A 105 3.24 14.53 3.99
CA ARG A 105 3.05 14.54 5.45
C ARG A 105 4.01 13.59 6.17
N ILE A 106 4.18 12.37 5.68
CA ILE A 106 5.07 11.36 6.28
C ILE A 106 6.53 11.73 6.05
N LYS A 107 6.91 12.16 4.83
CA LYS A 107 8.28 12.43 4.38
C LYS A 107 9.22 11.24 4.63
N PRO A 108 8.92 10.07 4.07
CA PRO A 108 9.73 8.89 4.26
C PRO A 108 11.10 9.05 3.59
N SER A 109 12.09 8.27 4.02
CA SER A 109 13.38 8.15 3.33
C SER A 109 13.26 7.38 2.02
N PHE A 110 12.37 6.38 2.01
CA PHE A 110 12.15 5.48 0.87
C PHE A 110 10.66 5.31 0.58
N PHE A 111 10.34 5.25 -0.70
CA PHE A 111 9.01 4.88 -1.19
C PHE A 111 9.16 3.67 -2.11
N THR A 112 8.54 2.56 -1.76
CA THR A 112 8.68 1.30 -2.48
C THR A 112 7.47 1.00 -3.35
N LYS A 113 7.72 0.51 -4.54
CA LYS A 113 6.72 0.07 -5.52
C LYS A 113 7.03 -1.34 -6.00
N GLY A 114 6.03 -2.19 -5.96
CA GLY A 114 6.09 -3.54 -6.53
C GLY A 114 5.47 -3.63 -7.92
N GLY A 115 5.59 -4.80 -8.54
CA GLY A 115 4.97 -5.11 -9.82
C GLY A 115 5.60 -4.40 -11.01
N ASP A 116 4.75 -3.88 -11.89
CA ASP A 116 5.09 -3.28 -13.18
C ASP A 116 5.30 -1.74 -13.13
N ARG A 117 5.53 -1.19 -11.95
CA ARG A 117 5.76 0.24 -11.72
C ARG A 117 7.24 0.48 -11.47
N TYR A 118 7.95 1.09 -12.43
CA TYR A 118 9.41 1.21 -12.40
C TYR A 118 9.98 2.53 -12.91
N ASP A 119 9.13 3.45 -13.41
CA ASP A 119 9.59 4.73 -13.95
C ASP A 119 8.60 5.88 -13.69
N GLU A 120 8.98 7.08 -14.12
CA GLU A 120 8.18 8.29 -13.99
C GLU A 120 6.81 8.24 -14.68
N LYS A 121 6.64 7.37 -15.69
CA LYS A 121 5.39 7.22 -16.44
C LYS A 121 4.40 6.30 -15.73
N THR A 122 4.93 5.38 -14.92
CA THR A 122 4.14 4.35 -14.23
C THR A 122 3.93 4.66 -12.74
N ILE A 123 4.68 5.62 -12.18
CA ILE A 123 4.60 6.03 -10.78
C ILE A 123 4.13 7.47 -10.70
N ALA A 124 2.87 7.68 -10.33
CA ALA A 124 2.26 9.01 -10.25
C ALA A 124 2.93 9.92 -9.19
N GLU A 125 3.54 9.33 -8.17
CA GLU A 125 4.24 10.03 -7.10
C GLU A 125 5.71 10.37 -7.41
N TRP A 126 6.17 10.17 -8.64
CA TRP A 126 7.57 10.35 -9.02
C TRP A 126 8.10 11.77 -8.74
N ASP A 127 7.38 12.79 -9.20
CA ASP A 127 7.80 14.17 -9.06
C ASP A 127 7.81 14.65 -7.62
N ILE A 128 6.83 14.29 -6.82
CA ILE A 128 6.81 14.65 -5.39
C ILE A 128 7.93 13.96 -4.62
N CYS A 129 8.23 12.70 -4.92
CA CYS A 129 9.35 12.01 -4.32
C CYS A 129 10.68 12.70 -4.65
N LYS A 130 10.87 13.11 -5.90
CA LYS A 130 12.05 13.88 -6.31
C LYS A 130 12.16 15.21 -5.57
N LYS A 131 11.04 15.95 -5.48
CA LYS A 131 10.98 17.25 -4.77
C LYS A 131 11.30 17.11 -3.28
N LEU A 132 10.86 16.05 -2.64
CA LEU A 132 11.04 15.80 -1.21
C LEU A 132 12.31 14.98 -0.88
N ASN A 133 13.15 14.66 -1.87
CA ASN A 133 14.32 13.78 -1.72
C ASN A 133 13.96 12.39 -1.17
N ILE A 134 12.78 11.88 -1.52
CA ILE A 134 12.35 10.51 -1.20
C ILE A 134 12.93 9.59 -2.27
N LYS A 135 13.69 8.58 -1.87
CA LYS A 135 14.25 7.60 -2.80
C LYS A 135 13.20 6.56 -3.16
N ILE A 136 12.88 6.46 -4.46
CA ILE A 136 11.97 5.43 -4.98
C ILE A 136 12.75 4.15 -5.19
N ILE A 137 12.23 3.04 -4.67
CA ILE A 137 12.74 1.68 -4.90
C ILE A 137 11.67 0.90 -5.66
N THR A 138 12.00 0.44 -6.84
CA THR A 138 11.10 -0.31 -7.74
C THR A 138 11.40 -1.81 -7.74
N ASN A 139 10.51 -2.60 -8.33
CA ASN A 139 10.61 -4.07 -8.40
C ASN A 139 10.72 -4.76 -7.03
N VAL A 140 10.08 -4.16 -6.01
CA VAL A 140 10.11 -4.71 -4.67
C VAL A 140 9.11 -5.86 -4.54
N GLY A 141 9.58 -6.99 -4.04
CA GLY A 141 8.75 -8.14 -3.63
C GLY A 141 8.53 -9.22 -4.67
N ASN A 142 8.85 -9.01 -5.96
CA ASN A 142 8.92 -10.08 -6.95
C ASN A 142 9.43 -9.61 -8.31
N GLU A 143 10.23 -10.41 -8.92
CA GLU A 143 10.78 -10.18 -10.26
C GLU A 143 9.72 -10.27 -11.37
N LYS A 144 8.58 -10.93 -11.12
CA LYS A 144 7.47 -11.06 -12.08
C LYS A 144 6.12 -10.89 -11.37
N LYS A 145 5.29 -10.02 -11.93
CA LYS A 145 3.89 -9.87 -11.51
C LYS A 145 3.09 -11.08 -12.00
N GLU A 146 2.96 -12.08 -11.17
CA GLU A 146 2.20 -13.30 -11.50
C GLU A 146 0.69 -13.11 -11.37
N THR A 147 0.24 -12.15 -10.55
CA THR A 147 -1.18 -11.93 -10.27
C THR A 147 -1.48 -10.52 -9.78
N SER A 148 -2.76 -10.20 -9.69
CA SER A 148 -3.28 -8.97 -9.10
C SER A 148 -4.59 -9.23 -8.37
N SER A 149 -4.97 -8.32 -7.45
CA SER A 149 -6.28 -8.39 -6.80
C SER A 149 -7.44 -8.46 -7.80
N SER A 150 -7.35 -7.68 -8.88
CA SER A 150 -8.37 -7.71 -9.96
C SER A 150 -8.43 -9.05 -10.68
N ASN A 151 -7.30 -9.71 -10.90
CA ASN A 151 -7.28 -11.04 -11.52
C ASN A 151 -7.97 -12.09 -10.64
N TYR A 152 -7.75 -12.05 -9.33
CA TYR A 152 -8.45 -12.95 -8.40
C TYR A 152 -9.97 -12.71 -8.39
N LEU A 153 -10.40 -11.46 -8.32
CA LEU A 153 -11.83 -11.11 -8.34
C LEU A 153 -12.49 -11.48 -9.65
N ASN A 154 -11.85 -11.28 -10.79
CA ASN A 154 -12.35 -11.66 -12.10
C ASN A 154 -12.46 -13.18 -12.25
N ALA A 155 -11.45 -13.92 -11.82
CA ALA A 155 -11.48 -15.38 -11.85
C ALA A 155 -12.62 -15.95 -10.97
N TRP A 156 -12.85 -15.37 -9.81
CA TRP A 156 -13.95 -15.76 -8.93
C TRP A 156 -15.33 -15.45 -9.52
N SER A 157 -15.51 -14.27 -10.15
CA SER A 157 -16.80 -13.89 -10.75
C SER A 157 -17.21 -14.79 -11.92
N CYS A 158 -16.25 -15.32 -12.69
CA CYS A 158 -16.52 -16.27 -13.78
C CYS A 158 -17.11 -17.60 -13.27
N VAL A 159 -16.75 -18.06 -12.07
CA VAL A 159 -17.28 -19.31 -11.49
C VAL A 159 -18.77 -19.15 -11.12
N ASN A 160 -19.17 -18.00 -10.61
CA ASN A 160 -20.56 -17.74 -10.22
C ASN A 160 -21.53 -17.63 -11.40
N THR A 161 -21.05 -17.45 -12.62
CA THR A 161 -21.87 -17.40 -13.83
C THR A 161 -22.28 -18.83 -14.32
N ILE A 162 -21.52 -19.85 -13.93
CA ILE A 162 -21.74 -21.26 -14.33
C ILE A 162 -22.78 -21.95 -13.43
N THR A 163 -22.99 -21.49 -12.21
CA THR A 163 -23.92 -22.14 -11.25
C THR A 163 -25.35 -21.63 -11.32
N ASN A 164 -25.66 -20.64 -12.14
CA ASN A 164 -27.00 -20.08 -12.33
C ASN A 164 -27.65 -20.46 -13.69
N THR A 165 -27.17 -21.49 -14.37
CA THR A 165 -27.77 -22.14 -15.52
C THR A 165 -28.13 -23.58 -15.16
#